data_b77e728a857d2abb82b16c44a949dda3
#
_entry.id   b77e728a857d2abb82b16c44a949dda3
#
_cell.length_a   1.000
_cell.length_b   1.000
_cell.length_c   1.000
_cell.angle_alpha   90.00
_cell.angle_beta   90.00
_cell.angle_gamma   90.00
#
_symmetry.space_group_name_H-M   'P 1'
#
loop_
_entity.id
_entity.type
_entity.pdbx_description
1 polymer ?
#
loop_
_entity_poly.entity_id
_entity_poly.type
_entity_poly.pdbx_seq_one_letter_code
_entity_poly.pdbx_strand_id
1 'polypeptide(L)'
;MNIRFELSKDSIKAAVNTLKAYQKRVEKYERDLRLEVAHRLAEYAQQLADSAEYGSVIDDEGNVHSLPFTFDVSVANDGRLVVAHGDEVAFIEFGAGVYYNGAVGTSPHPKAGNLTIGSYGKGKGAQETWAYMDENGEFVYTHGTIAQMPMYKALLSIAQQVPRIAKEVAESL
;
A
#
# COMPACT_ATOMS: atom_id res chain seq x y z
N MET A 1 7.33 -17.39 31.11
CA MET A 1 6.92 -18.77 31.39
C MET A 1 8.02 -19.47 32.20
N ASN A 2 7.69 -20.02 33.35
CA ASN A 2 8.66 -20.78 34.18
C ASN A 2 8.28 -22.26 34.12
N ILE A 3 9.21 -23.10 33.64
CA ILE A 3 9.06 -24.55 33.59
C ILE A 3 9.98 -25.16 34.63
N ARG A 4 9.43 -25.85 35.62
CA ARG A 4 10.15 -26.64 36.62
C ARG A 4 10.00 -28.12 36.28
N PHE A 5 11.08 -28.87 36.27
CA PHE A 5 11.05 -30.32 36.08
C PHE A 5 12.13 -30.99 36.89
N GLU A 6 11.88 -32.23 37.26
CA GLU A 6 12.83 -33.13 37.89
C GLU A 6 13.53 -34.01 36.82
N LEU A 7 14.68 -34.54 37.15
CA LEU A 7 15.42 -35.41 36.25
C LEU A 7 14.79 -36.84 36.19
N SER A 8 13.49 -36.92 36.00
CA SER A 8 12.75 -38.13 35.74
C SER A 8 12.26 -38.14 34.28
N LYS A 9 12.12 -39.33 33.70
CA LYS A 9 11.68 -39.50 32.31
C LYS A 9 10.31 -38.85 32.05
N ASP A 10 9.40 -38.95 32.98
CA ASP A 10 8.01 -38.43 32.85
C ASP A 10 7.99 -36.92 33.01
N SER A 11 8.77 -36.37 33.93
CA SER A 11 8.88 -34.92 34.13
C SER A 11 9.53 -34.25 32.90
N ILE A 12 10.58 -34.84 32.33
CA ILE A 12 11.19 -34.35 31.10
C ILE A 12 10.18 -34.38 29.93
N LYS A 13 9.42 -35.48 29.79
CA LYS A 13 8.41 -35.62 28.75
C LYS A 13 7.31 -34.56 28.89
N ALA A 14 6.85 -34.28 30.11
CA ALA A 14 5.87 -33.24 30.40
C ALA A 14 6.41 -31.87 30.04
N ALA A 15 7.65 -31.53 30.40
CA ALA A 15 8.30 -30.28 30.05
C ALA A 15 8.41 -30.09 28.53
N VAL A 16 8.82 -31.14 27.80
CA VAL A 16 8.88 -31.11 26.33
C VAL A 16 7.51 -30.87 25.70
N ASN A 17 6.46 -31.51 26.21
CA ASN A 17 5.08 -31.28 25.72
C ASN A 17 4.62 -29.84 25.97
N THR A 18 4.95 -29.28 27.13
CA THR A 18 4.64 -27.87 27.46
C THR A 18 5.36 -26.89 26.52
N LEU A 19 6.63 -27.15 26.22
CA LEU A 19 7.39 -26.34 25.27
C LEU A 19 6.81 -26.41 23.85
N LYS A 20 6.43 -27.61 23.40
CA LYS A 20 5.78 -27.80 22.09
C LYS A 20 4.42 -27.06 21.99
N ALA A 21 3.65 -27.10 23.06
CA ALA A 21 2.37 -26.37 23.14
C ALA A 21 2.60 -24.84 23.07
N TYR A 22 3.62 -24.36 23.80
CA TYR A 22 4.01 -22.96 23.76
C TYR A 22 4.50 -22.53 22.36
N GLN A 23 5.34 -23.32 21.72
CA GLN A 23 5.81 -23.06 20.35
C GLN A 23 4.63 -22.91 19.39
N LYS A 24 3.68 -23.84 19.38
CA LYS A 24 2.48 -23.77 18.54
C LYS A 24 1.66 -22.49 18.79
N ARG A 25 1.60 -22.05 20.05
CA ARG A 25 0.89 -20.83 20.41
C ARG A 25 1.62 -19.57 19.86
N VAL A 26 2.95 -19.56 19.91
CA VAL A 26 3.75 -18.47 19.31
C VAL A 26 3.60 -18.43 17.79
N GLU A 27 3.67 -19.61 17.14
CA GLU A 27 3.46 -19.71 15.69
C GLU A 27 2.07 -19.22 15.26
N LYS A 28 1.03 -19.58 16.05
CA LYS A 28 -0.33 -19.08 15.82
C LYS A 28 -0.39 -17.56 15.98
N TYR A 29 0.19 -17.01 17.05
CA TYR A 29 0.22 -15.58 17.30
C TYR A 29 0.90 -14.81 16.17
N GLU A 30 2.07 -15.28 15.71
CA GLU A 30 2.80 -14.65 14.61
C GLU A 30 1.96 -14.61 13.32
N ARG A 31 1.32 -15.72 12.99
CA ARG A 31 0.46 -15.79 11.81
C ARG A 31 -0.73 -14.85 11.91
N ASP A 32 -1.44 -14.91 13.03
CA ASP A 32 -2.66 -14.12 13.25
C ASP A 32 -2.33 -12.62 13.27
N LEU A 33 -1.22 -12.21 13.89
CA LEU A 33 -0.73 -10.84 13.87
C LEU A 33 -0.39 -10.37 12.45
N ARG A 34 0.31 -11.19 11.69
CA ARG A 34 0.70 -10.85 10.31
C ARG A 34 -0.54 -10.65 9.44
N LEU A 35 -1.51 -11.55 9.53
CA LEU A 35 -2.76 -11.45 8.79
C LEU A 35 -3.55 -10.20 9.18
N GLU A 36 -3.70 -9.94 10.46
CA GLU A 36 -4.43 -8.76 10.95
C GLU A 36 -3.79 -7.45 10.49
N VAL A 37 -2.47 -7.33 10.57
CA VAL A 37 -1.74 -6.16 10.06
C VAL A 37 -1.93 -6.00 8.55
N ALA A 38 -1.85 -7.11 7.79
CA ALA A 38 -2.02 -7.07 6.35
C ALA A 38 -3.44 -6.67 5.93
N HIS A 39 -4.47 -7.20 6.59
CA HIS A 39 -5.85 -6.84 6.31
C HIS A 39 -6.14 -5.37 6.62
N ARG A 40 -5.73 -4.88 7.80
CA ARG A 40 -5.91 -3.44 8.14
C ARG A 40 -5.16 -2.52 7.17
N LEU A 41 -3.97 -2.93 6.72
CA LEU A 41 -3.22 -2.19 5.71
C LEU A 41 -3.99 -2.14 4.39
N ALA A 42 -4.50 -3.27 3.93
CA ALA A 42 -5.26 -3.37 2.69
C ALA A 42 -6.55 -2.53 2.75
N GLU A 43 -7.34 -2.67 3.81
CA GLU A 43 -8.58 -1.92 4.02
C GLU A 43 -8.32 -0.40 4.03
N TYR A 44 -7.30 0.04 4.76
CA TYR A 44 -7.00 1.47 4.84
C TYR A 44 -6.42 2.01 3.54
N ALA A 45 -5.60 1.24 2.82
CA ALA A 45 -5.11 1.61 1.50
C ALA A 45 -6.27 1.73 0.49
N GLN A 46 -7.24 0.80 0.53
CA GLN A 46 -8.44 0.87 -0.29
C GLN A 46 -9.27 2.11 0.01
N GLN A 47 -9.53 2.42 1.28
CA GLN A 47 -10.26 3.63 1.67
C GLN A 47 -9.60 4.92 1.15
N LEU A 48 -8.26 4.98 1.19
CA LEU A 48 -7.52 6.11 0.64
C LEU A 48 -7.60 6.15 -0.89
N ALA A 49 -7.57 4.99 -1.54
CA ALA A 49 -7.70 4.89 -2.99
C ALA A 49 -9.11 5.26 -3.46
N ASP A 50 -10.16 4.85 -2.76
CA ASP A 50 -11.56 5.17 -3.07
C ASP A 50 -11.85 6.68 -3.01
N SER A 51 -11.03 7.43 -2.26
CA SER A 51 -11.09 8.89 -2.19
C SER A 51 -10.11 9.59 -3.14
N ALA A 52 -9.35 8.82 -3.93
CA ALA A 52 -8.36 9.36 -4.85
C ALA A 52 -9.00 9.88 -6.14
N GLU A 53 -8.30 10.79 -6.79
CA GLU A 53 -8.65 11.30 -8.12
C GLU A 53 -7.56 10.85 -9.10
N TYR A 54 -7.98 10.36 -10.26
CA TYR A 54 -7.08 9.96 -11.33
C TYR A 54 -7.22 10.86 -12.54
N GLY A 55 -6.11 11.45 -12.91
CA GLY A 55 -6.00 12.26 -14.10
C GLY A 55 -6.92 13.48 -14.10
N SER A 56 -6.73 14.31 -15.07
CA SER A 56 -7.67 15.35 -15.40
C SER A 56 -7.72 15.48 -16.92
N VAL A 57 -8.89 15.31 -17.48
CA VAL A 57 -9.15 15.57 -18.89
C VAL A 57 -9.80 16.94 -19.00
N ILE A 58 -9.34 17.71 -19.94
CA ILE A 58 -9.90 19.04 -20.24
C ILE A 58 -10.77 18.87 -21.48
N ASP A 59 -12.06 19.15 -21.33
CA ASP A 59 -13.00 19.15 -22.47
C ASP A 59 -12.83 20.39 -23.38
N ASP A 60 -13.54 20.40 -24.50
CA ASP A 60 -13.48 21.49 -25.48
C ASP A 60 -13.97 22.84 -24.90
N GLU A 61 -14.72 22.82 -23.80
CA GLU A 61 -15.22 24.00 -23.09
C GLU A 61 -14.23 24.45 -21.97
N GLY A 62 -13.15 23.70 -21.75
CA GLY A 62 -12.13 24.00 -20.74
C GLY A 62 -12.45 23.49 -19.34
N ASN A 63 -13.48 22.65 -19.17
CA ASN A 63 -13.77 22.04 -17.88
C ASN A 63 -12.85 20.85 -17.60
N VAL A 64 -12.51 20.67 -16.33
CA VAL A 64 -11.65 19.59 -15.87
C VAL A 64 -12.49 18.44 -15.32
N HIS A 65 -12.30 17.26 -15.84
CA HIS A 65 -12.98 16.03 -15.41
C HIS A 65 -11.97 14.98 -14.91
N SER A 66 -12.30 14.31 -13.82
CA SER A 66 -11.55 13.13 -13.38
C SER A 66 -11.87 11.92 -14.26
N LEU A 67 -10.84 11.13 -14.58
CA LEU A 67 -11.00 9.86 -15.28
C LEU A 67 -11.41 8.74 -14.31
N PRO A 68 -12.19 7.76 -14.78
CA PRO A 68 -12.39 6.53 -14.02
C PRO A 68 -11.06 5.77 -13.89
N PHE A 69 -10.91 5.04 -12.80
CA PHE A 69 -9.74 4.21 -12.56
C PHE A 69 -10.09 2.95 -11.79
N THR A 70 -9.18 1.96 -11.83
CA THR A 70 -9.25 0.74 -11.03
C THR A 70 -8.10 0.71 -10.05
N PHE A 71 -8.41 0.56 -8.78
CA PHE A 71 -7.43 0.43 -7.70
C PHE A 71 -7.99 -0.52 -6.65
N ASP A 72 -7.66 -1.80 -6.77
CA ASP A 72 -8.09 -2.84 -5.87
C ASP A 72 -6.94 -3.34 -5.00
N VAL A 73 -7.14 -3.39 -3.69
CA VAL A 73 -6.11 -3.85 -2.76
C VAL A 73 -6.45 -5.22 -2.21
N SER A 74 -5.50 -6.13 -2.30
CA SER A 74 -5.65 -7.50 -1.81
C SER A 74 -4.51 -7.94 -0.90
N VAL A 75 -4.81 -8.92 -0.03
CA VAL A 75 -3.82 -9.61 0.82
C VAL A 75 -3.47 -10.94 0.17
N ALA A 76 -2.19 -11.19 0.01
CA ALA A 76 -1.68 -12.40 -0.60
C ALA A 76 -0.61 -13.07 0.27
N ASN A 77 -0.26 -14.32 -0.09
CA ASN A 77 0.80 -15.08 0.53
C ASN A 77 0.72 -15.13 2.07
N ASP A 78 -0.46 -15.47 2.60
CA ASP A 78 -0.73 -15.60 4.04
C ASP A 78 -0.33 -14.33 4.83
N GLY A 79 -0.71 -13.17 4.33
CA GLY A 79 -0.44 -11.87 4.96
C GLY A 79 0.98 -11.33 4.78
N ARG A 80 1.79 -11.93 3.91
CA ARG A 80 3.16 -11.46 3.64
C ARG A 80 3.23 -10.38 2.58
N LEU A 81 2.19 -10.27 1.77
CA LEU A 81 2.09 -9.28 0.71
C LEU A 81 0.75 -8.58 0.79
N VAL A 82 0.76 -7.28 0.60
CA VAL A 82 -0.40 -6.45 0.30
C VAL A 82 -0.15 -5.86 -1.07
N VAL A 83 -1.05 -6.11 -2.01
CA VAL A 83 -0.85 -5.80 -3.43
C VAL A 83 -2.00 -4.93 -3.90
N ALA A 84 -1.68 -3.85 -4.58
CA ALA A 84 -2.64 -3.04 -5.31
C ALA A 84 -2.67 -3.49 -6.79
N HIS A 85 -3.86 -3.63 -7.34
CA HIS A 85 -4.14 -4.07 -8.71
C HIS A 85 -4.91 -2.98 -9.46
N GLY A 86 -4.63 -2.82 -10.73
CA GLY A 86 -5.23 -1.84 -11.62
C GLY A 86 -4.17 -1.19 -12.50
N ASP A 87 -4.56 -0.78 -13.70
CA ASP A 87 -3.62 -0.21 -14.67
C ASP A 87 -3.12 1.17 -14.23
N GLU A 88 -3.91 1.90 -13.45
CA GLU A 88 -3.64 3.25 -13.00
C GLU A 88 -2.94 3.33 -11.63
N VAL A 89 -2.77 2.20 -10.94
CA VAL A 89 -2.19 2.12 -9.58
C VAL A 89 -0.88 2.90 -9.47
N ALA A 90 0.00 2.72 -10.43
CA ALA A 90 1.30 3.39 -10.42
C ALA A 90 1.17 4.92 -10.54
N PHE A 91 0.22 5.39 -11.32
CA PHE A 91 -0.01 6.83 -11.50
C PHE A 91 -0.64 7.47 -10.26
N ILE A 92 -1.57 6.77 -9.61
CA ILE A 92 -2.21 7.23 -8.37
C ILE A 92 -1.21 7.23 -7.21
N GLU A 93 -0.40 6.19 -7.10
CA GLU A 93 0.61 6.08 -6.03
C GLU A 93 1.74 7.09 -6.21
N PHE A 94 2.31 7.18 -7.40
CA PHE A 94 3.51 7.98 -7.67
C PHE A 94 3.23 9.30 -8.38
N GLY A 95 2.05 9.45 -8.95
CA GLY A 95 1.65 10.58 -9.79
C GLY A 95 2.20 10.48 -11.22
N ALA A 96 1.63 11.27 -12.14
CA ALA A 96 2.05 11.37 -13.53
C ALA A 96 1.83 12.77 -14.08
N GLY A 97 2.67 13.23 -15.02
CA GLY A 97 2.52 14.52 -15.70
C GLY A 97 3.18 15.69 -15.00
N VAL A 98 2.58 16.87 -15.06
CA VAL A 98 3.24 18.15 -14.73
C VAL A 98 3.08 18.60 -13.27
N TYR A 99 2.26 17.93 -12.48
CA TYR A 99 1.95 18.35 -11.11
C TYR A 99 2.80 17.61 -10.07
N TYR A 100 3.98 18.12 -9.77
CA TYR A 100 4.78 17.58 -8.68
C TYR A 100 5.44 18.66 -7.85
N ASN A 101 5.03 18.84 -6.60
CA ASN A 101 5.73 19.57 -5.56
C ASN A 101 6.43 20.86 -5.97
N GLY A 102 5.95 21.54 -7.00
CA GLY A 102 6.59 22.72 -7.54
C GLY A 102 7.91 22.46 -8.30
N ALA A 103 8.37 21.21 -8.35
CA ALA A 103 9.50 20.79 -9.15
C ALA A 103 9.01 19.78 -10.18
N VAL A 104 8.88 20.21 -11.38
CA VAL A 104 8.35 19.46 -12.51
C VAL A 104 9.08 18.16 -12.74
N GLY A 105 8.32 17.09 -12.94
CA GLY A 105 8.83 15.76 -13.24
C GLY A 105 9.35 14.98 -12.01
N THR A 106 9.08 15.47 -10.80
CA THR A 106 9.46 14.77 -9.57
C THR A 106 8.20 14.39 -8.75
N SER A 107 8.03 13.13 -8.46
CA SER A 107 6.98 12.67 -7.56
C SER A 107 7.30 13.01 -6.10
N PRO A 108 6.32 13.39 -5.27
CA PRO A 108 6.52 13.56 -3.83
C PRO A 108 6.74 12.22 -3.11
N HIS A 109 6.52 11.10 -3.78
CA HIS A 109 6.68 9.78 -3.19
C HIS A 109 8.16 9.50 -2.87
N PRO A 110 8.51 9.08 -1.63
CA PRO A 110 9.91 8.92 -1.21
C PRO A 110 10.71 7.90 -2.03
N LYS A 111 10.02 6.98 -2.70
CA LYS A 111 10.65 5.95 -3.56
C LYS A 111 10.52 6.23 -5.06
N ALA A 112 9.99 7.38 -5.45
CA ALA A 112 9.79 7.71 -6.86
C ALA A 112 11.10 7.78 -7.66
N GLY A 113 12.21 8.12 -7.04
CA GLY A 113 13.53 8.19 -7.71
C GLY A 113 14.00 6.86 -8.32
N ASN A 114 13.45 5.74 -7.89
CA ASN A 114 13.73 4.40 -8.44
C ASN A 114 12.72 3.96 -9.51
N LEU A 115 11.65 4.71 -9.69
CA LEU A 115 10.57 4.45 -10.63
C LEU A 115 10.55 5.59 -11.64
N THR A 116 10.76 5.27 -12.90
CA THR A 116 10.81 6.25 -14.01
C THR A 116 9.47 6.94 -14.29
N ILE A 117 8.43 6.63 -13.53
CA ILE A 117 7.07 7.14 -13.67
C ILE A 117 6.99 8.67 -13.50
N GLY A 118 7.86 9.26 -12.69
CA GLY A 118 7.95 10.70 -12.50
C GLY A 118 8.67 11.48 -13.60
N SER A 119 9.17 10.82 -14.64
CA SER A 119 9.92 11.46 -15.72
C SER A 119 9.05 11.92 -16.91
N TYR A 120 7.74 11.88 -16.77
CA TYR A 120 6.83 12.52 -17.69
C TYR A 120 7.01 14.04 -17.61
N GLY A 121 7.36 14.64 -18.69
CA GLY A 121 7.68 16.05 -18.72
C GLY A 121 9.17 16.29 -18.89
N LYS A 122 9.76 15.65 -19.88
CA LYS A 122 11.11 15.99 -20.36
C LYS A 122 11.28 17.48 -20.70
N GLY A 123 10.17 18.22 -20.74
CA GLY A 123 10.10 19.65 -20.98
C GLY A 123 10.43 20.54 -19.76
N LYS A 124 10.91 20.00 -18.66
CA LYS A 124 11.33 20.76 -17.47
C LYS A 124 10.28 21.71 -16.91
N GLY A 125 8.99 21.34 -16.99
CA GLY A 125 7.93 22.06 -16.36
C GLY A 125 7.50 23.38 -16.95
N ALA A 126 7.84 23.56 -18.15
CA ALA A 126 7.36 24.75 -18.86
C ALA A 126 5.89 24.65 -19.32
N GLN A 127 5.26 23.48 -19.18
CA GLN A 127 3.91 23.24 -19.66
C GLN A 127 3.02 22.77 -18.51
N GLU A 128 1.91 23.45 -18.32
CA GLU A 128 0.85 23.08 -17.36
C GLU A 128 -0.04 21.97 -17.89
N THR A 129 -0.03 21.74 -19.19
CA THR A 129 -0.85 20.75 -19.89
C THR A 129 0.01 19.93 -20.82
N TRP A 130 -0.29 18.65 -20.93
CA TRP A 130 0.31 17.76 -21.92
C TRP A 130 -0.80 16.97 -22.64
N ALA A 131 -0.47 16.39 -23.80
CA ALA A 131 -1.42 15.61 -24.58
C ALA A 131 -0.87 14.20 -24.81
N TYR A 132 -1.77 13.23 -24.77
CA TYR A 132 -1.51 11.87 -25.25
C TYR A 132 -2.55 11.47 -26.28
N MET A 133 -2.26 10.44 -27.05
CA MET A 133 -3.20 9.88 -28.02
C MET A 133 -3.94 8.72 -27.38
N ASP A 134 -5.26 8.75 -27.39
CA ASP A 134 -6.09 7.67 -26.88
C ASP A 134 -6.16 6.46 -27.85
N GLU A 135 -6.92 5.44 -27.50
CA GLU A 135 -7.11 4.24 -28.31
C GLU A 135 -7.81 4.49 -29.65
N ASN A 136 -8.54 5.60 -29.77
CA ASN A 136 -9.23 6.02 -30.99
C ASN A 136 -8.34 6.87 -31.89
N GLY A 137 -7.13 7.24 -31.42
CA GLY A 137 -6.21 8.10 -32.14
C GLY A 137 -6.50 9.60 -31.95
N GLU A 138 -7.30 9.97 -30.97
CA GLU A 138 -7.61 11.35 -30.64
C GLU A 138 -6.65 11.92 -29.58
N PHE A 139 -6.35 13.21 -29.66
CA PHE A 139 -5.52 13.89 -28.66
C PHE A 139 -6.35 14.23 -27.44
N VAL A 140 -5.93 13.69 -26.27
CA VAL A 140 -6.49 14.00 -24.96
C VAL A 140 -5.54 14.93 -24.23
N TYR A 141 -6.05 16.10 -23.81
CA TYR A 141 -5.29 17.07 -23.04
C TYR A 141 -5.48 16.84 -21.55
N THR A 142 -4.40 16.89 -20.79
CA THR A 142 -4.43 16.57 -19.35
C THR A 142 -3.39 17.37 -18.58
N HIS A 143 -3.68 17.63 -17.31
CA HIS A 143 -2.70 18.13 -16.34
C HIS A 143 -1.93 17.02 -15.64
N GLY A 144 -2.26 15.76 -15.92
CA GLY A 144 -1.69 14.59 -15.26
C GLY A 144 -2.39 14.21 -13.96
N THR A 145 -1.73 13.36 -13.18
CA THR A 145 -2.27 12.82 -11.92
C THR A 145 -1.37 13.23 -10.76
N ILE A 146 -1.96 13.83 -9.73
CA ILE A 146 -1.24 14.16 -8.49
C ILE A 146 -0.98 12.86 -7.73
N ALA A 147 0.25 12.66 -7.23
CA ALA A 147 0.59 11.51 -6.39
C ALA A 147 -0.21 11.54 -5.08
N GLN A 148 -1.14 10.64 -4.92
CA GLN A 148 -1.99 10.56 -3.73
C GLN A 148 -1.45 9.58 -2.69
N MET A 149 -0.63 8.65 -3.09
CA MET A 149 0.16 7.73 -2.24
C MET A 149 -0.70 6.89 -1.28
N PRO A 150 -1.79 6.24 -1.70
CA PRO A 150 -2.67 5.50 -0.81
C PRO A 150 -1.94 4.36 -0.11
N MET A 151 -1.14 3.57 -0.81
CA MET A 151 -0.38 2.46 -0.23
C MET A 151 0.67 2.96 0.76
N TYR A 152 1.42 3.98 0.39
CA TYR A 152 2.47 4.53 1.26
C TYR A 152 1.89 5.18 2.53
N LYS A 153 0.83 5.96 2.42
CA LYS A 153 0.15 6.58 3.57
C LYS A 153 -0.45 5.53 4.50
N ALA A 154 -1.08 4.50 3.94
CA ALA A 154 -1.61 3.40 4.71
C ALA A 154 -0.49 2.64 5.46
N LEU A 155 0.63 2.35 4.79
CA LEU A 155 1.78 1.71 5.42
C LEU A 155 2.30 2.51 6.62
N LEU A 156 2.47 3.82 6.49
CA LEU A 156 2.93 4.67 7.59
C LEU A 156 1.96 4.68 8.77
N SER A 157 0.66 4.76 8.48
CA SER A 157 -0.38 4.77 9.51
C SER A 157 -0.45 3.44 10.27
N ILE A 158 -0.47 2.32 9.54
CA ILE A 158 -0.53 0.99 10.16
C ILE A 158 0.74 0.65 10.91
N ALA A 159 1.92 1.04 10.42
CA ALA A 159 3.18 0.82 11.12
C ALA A 159 3.16 1.42 12.54
N GLN A 160 2.54 2.59 12.73
CA GLN A 160 2.38 3.20 14.04
C GLN A 160 1.39 2.45 14.95
N GLN A 161 0.47 1.69 14.37
CA GLN A 161 -0.57 0.95 15.09
C GLN A 161 -0.16 -0.49 15.45
N VAL A 162 0.94 -1.01 14.88
CA VAL A 162 1.40 -2.40 15.12
C VAL A 162 1.46 -2.79 16.60
N PRO A 163 1.97 -1.96 17.53
CA PRO A 163 2.00 -2.33 18.95
C PRO A 163 0.59 -2.56 19.55
N ARG A 164 -0.39 -1.75 19.14
CA ARG A 164 -1.78 -1.91 19.56
C ARG A 164 -2.40 -3.18 18.97
N ILE A 165 -2.23 -3.39 17.67
CA ILE A 165 -2.73 -4.58 16.97
C ILE A 165 -2.14 -5.85 17.58
N ALA A 166 -0.84 -5.85 17.89
CA ALA A 166 -0.16 -6.96 18.55
C ALA A 166 -0.78 -7.31 19.92
N LYS A 167 -1.16 -6.30 20.70
CA LYS A 167 -1.84 -6.50 21.97
C LYS A 167 -3.25 -7.09 21.78
N GLU A 168 -4.05 -6.54 20.86
CA GLU A 168 -5.39 -7.01 20.53
C GLU A 168 -5.38 -8.50 20.09
N VAL A 169 -4.45 -8.88 19.22
CA VAL A 169 -4.25 -10.28 18.79
C VAL A 169 -3.82 -11.17 19.94
N ALA A 170 -2.93 -10.71 20.82
CA ALA A 170 -2.48 -11.50 21.97
C ALA A 170 -3.63 -11.77 22.98
N GLU A 171 -4.55 -10.83 23.15
CA GLU A 171 -5.70 -10.94 24.03
C GLU A 171 -6.79 -11.88 23.46
N SER A 172 -6.79 -12.15 22.15
CA SER A 172 -7.73 -13.06 21.45
C SER A 172 -7.28 -14.52 21.40
N LEU A 173 -6.08 -14.86 21.86
CA LEU A 173 -5.49 -16.22 21.83
C LEU A 173 -5.81 -17.03 23.10
#